data_721a16ef9620cc37bbc73b936ce557f3
#
_entry.id   721a16ef9620cc37bbc73b936ce557f3
#
_cell.length_a   1.000
_cell.length_b   1.000
_cell.length_c   1.000
_cell.angle_alpha   90.00
_cell.angle_beta   90.00
_cell.angle_gamma   90.00
#
_symmetry.space_group_name_H-M   'P 1'
#
loop_
_entity.id
_entity.type
_entity.pdbx_description
1 polymer ?
#
loop_
_entity_poly.entity_id
_entity_poly.type
_entity_poly.pdbx_seq_one_letter_code
_entity_poly.pdbx_strand_id
1 'polypeptide(L)'
;MELDYRRLGKAYRAQHIQLSGELIMNDLEIFFYENPGNEINKWMHYFEIYDRYFSKYRGTDVHVVEFGVSQGGSLQMWKNYFGDKAKIYGIDINPLCKQLEEDQIEIFIGDQEDRKFLKSLGEAIPRIDILIDDGGHTMSQQINTFEEMFPYIDKNGVYLCEDLVTSDWQKHGGGYKKKRHLHRIQ
;
A
#
# COMPACT_ATOMS: atom_id res chain seq x y z
N MET A 1 -7.02 23.03 -3.08
CA MET A 1 -6.54 23.40 -1.73
C MET A 1 -5.94 22.11 -1.17
N GLU A 2 -4.66 21.94 -1.42
CA GLU A 2 -3.90 20.78 -0.97
C GLU A 2 -3.79 20.85 0.56
N LEU A 3 -4.21 19.79 1.23
CA LEU A 3 -4.08 19.66 2.67
C LEU A 3 -2.60 19.43 3.00
N ASP A 4 -1.96 20.36 3.70
CA ASP A 4 -0.59 20.20 4.21
C ASP A 4 -0.59 19.16 5.36
N TYR A 5 -0.44 17.90 4.98
CA TYR A 5 -0.43 16.76 5.90
C TYR A 5 0.69 16.86 6.95
N ARG A 6 1.83 17.51 6.64
CA ARG A 6 2.91 17.76 7.61
C ARG A 6 2.47 18.70 8.73
N ARG A 7 1.63 19.69 8.40
CA ARG A 7 1.09 20.65 9.37
C ARG A 7 0.00 20.01 10.23
N LEU A 8 -0.83 19.13 9.64
CA LEU A 8 -1.83 18.35 10.35
C LEU A 8 -1.16 17.34 11.29
N GLY A 9 -0.07 16.70 10.88
CA GLY A 9 0.68 15.78 11.71
C GLY A 9 1.28 16.42 12.96
N LYS A 10 1.85 17.63 12.85
CA LYS A 10 2.34 18.40 14.01
C LYS A 10 1.20 18.75 14.97
N ALA A 11 0.02 19.11 14.46
CA ALA A 11 -1.17 19.38 15.26
C ALA A 11 -1.71 18.11 15.94
N TYR A 12 -1.75 16.97 15.23
CA TYR A 12 -2.15 15.67 15.77
C TYR A 12 -1.21 15.22 16.90
N ARG A 13 0.12 15.32 16.70
CA ARG A 13 1.13 15.04 17.73
C ARG A 13 0.95 15.90 18.97
N ALA A 14 0.75 17.22 18.80
CA ALA A 14 0.50 18.14 19.90
C ALA A 14 -0.76 17.80 20.69
N GLN A 15 -1.84 17.41 20.01
CA GLN A 15 -3.12 17.04 20.62
C GLN A 15 -3.05 15.72 21.40
N HIS A 16 -2.32 14.71 20.90
CA HIS A 16 -2.19 13.41 21.56
C HIS A 16 -1.25 13.44 22.76
N ILE A 17 -0.16 14.22 22.71
CA ILE A 17 0.71 14.47 23.86
C ILE A 17 -0.08 15.14 24.99
N GLN A 18 -1.04 16.01 24.67
CA GLN A 18 -1.85 16.71 25.65
C GLN A 18 -2.92 15.81 26.33
N LEU A 19 -3.34 14.72 25.66
CA LEU A 19 -4.40 13.83 26.14
C LEU A 19 -3.88 12.58 26.89
N SER A 20 -2.70 12.06 26.55
CA SER A 20 -2.19 10.78 27.07
C SER A 20 -0.86 10.88 27.85
N GLY A 21 -0.22 12.04 27.90
CA GLY A 21 1.06 12.25 28.58
C GLY A 21 2.27 11.66 27.84
N GLU A 22 2.09 10.71 26.94
CA GLU A 22 3.13 10.14 26.07
C GLU A 22 2.50 9.64 24.77
N LEU A 23 2.90 10.20 23.64
CA LEU A 23 2.53 9.66 22.33
C LEU A 23 3.57 8.60 21.94
N ILE A 24 3.21 7.35 22.07
CA ILE A 24 4.04 6.24 21.57
C ILE A 24 3.75 6.12 20.07
N MET A 25 4.61 6.74 19.23
CA MET A 25 4.57 6.56 17.79
C MET A 25 5.39 5.34 17.41
N ASN A 26 4.90 4.54 16.46
CA ASN A 26 5.70 3.48 15.87
C ASN A 26 6.71 4.05 14.85
N ASP A 27 7.69 3.23 14.43
CA ASP A 27 8.77 3.70 13.54
C ASP A 27 8.27 4.15 12.16
N LEU A 28 7.13 3.62 11.68
CA LEU A 28 6.51 4.07 10.42
C LEU A 28 5.93 5.48 10.56
N GLU A 29 5.25 5.77 11.66
CA GLU A 29 4.73 7.12 11.95
C GLU A 29 5.88 8.11 12.12
N ILE A 30 6.95 7.72 12.82
CA ILE A 30 8.14 8.56 12.98
C ILE A 30 8.74 8.87 11.61
N PHE A 31 8.95 7.86 10.77
CA PHE A 31 9.45 8.06 9.42
C PHE A 31 8.54 8.97 8.60
N PHE A 32 7.23 8.76 8.62
CA PHE A 32 6.27 9.58 7.89
C PHE A 32 6.36 11.06 8.23
N TYR A 33 6.51 11.41 9.52
CA TYR A 33 6.58 12.80 9.95
C TYR A 33 7.94 13.45 9.77
N GLU A 34 9.02 12.68 9.87
CA GLU A 34 10.39 13.20 9.88
C GLU A 34 11.10 13.04 8.53
N ASN A 35 10.54 12.25 7.61
CA ASN A 35 11.14 11.98 6.31
C ASN A 35 11.36 13.26 5.49
N PRO A 36 12.62 13.60 5.17
CA PRO A 36 12.96 14.72 4.29
C PRO A 36 12.92 14.34 2.79
N GLY A 37 12.71 13.05 2.48
CA GLY A 37 12.78 12.48 1.14
C GLY A 37 11.49 12.65 0.34
N ASN A 38 11.15 11.62 -0.41
CA ASN A 38 10.00 11.60 -1.30
C ASN A 38 8.67 11.65 -0.51
N GLU A 39 7.67 12.27 -1.11
CA GLU A 39 6.34 12.41 -0.48
C GLU A 39 5.67 11.06 -0.22
N ILE A 40 5.06 10.93 0.96
CA ILE A 40 4.26 9.78 1.36
C ILE A 40 2.82 10.23 1.53
N ASN A 41 1.90 9.54 0.88
CA ASN A 41 0.46 9.78 1.01
C ASN A 41 -0.22 8.53 1.56
N LYS A 42 -0.41 8.47 2.87
CA LYS A 42 -1.03 7.34 3.58
C LYS A 42 -1.98 7.83 4.66
N TRP A 43 -3.07 7.11 4.89
CA TRP A 43 -3.96 7.38 6.00
C TRP A 43 -3.30 7.02 7.33
N MET A 44 -3.41 7.91 8.33
CA MET A 44 -2.75 7.74 9.64
C MET A 44 -3.08 6.41 10.33
N HIS A 45 -4.32 5.94 10.23
CA HIS A 45 -4.74 4.70 10.87
C HIS A 45 -4.11 3.45 10.25
N TYR A 46 -3.51 3.52 9.07
CA TYR A 46 -2.82 2.39 8.45
C TYR A 46 -1.51 2.06 9.17
N PHE A 47 -0.81 3.03 9.76
CA PHE A 47 0.48 2.78 10.40
C PHE A 47 0.40 1.78 11.56
N GLU A 48 -0.66 1.83 12.37
CA GLU A 48 -0.89 0.81 13.40
C GLU A 48 -1.15 -0.58 12.78
N ILE A 49 -1.89 -0.62 11.68
CA ILE A 49 -2.19 -1.87 10.96
C ILE A 49 -0.91 -2.45 10.37
N TYR A 50 -0.09 -1.63 9.70
CA TYR A 50 1.18 -2.07 9.16
C TYR A 50 2.11 -2.62 10.25
N ASP A 51 2.30 -1.88 11.33
CA ASP A 51 3.17 -2.33 12.42
C ASP A 51 2.68 -3.65 13.03
N ARG A 52 1.38 -3.79 13.24
CA ARG A 52 0.76 -5.01 13.77
C ARG A 52 1.04 -6.25 12.94
N TYR A 53 0.97 -6.16 11.62
CA TYR A 53 1.09 -7.32 10.73
C TYR A 53 2.48 -7.48 10.13
N PHE A 54 3.27 -6.41 10.04
CA PHE A 54 4.55 -6.42 9.34
C PHE A 54 5.76 -6.44 10.27
N SER A 55 5.62 -6.08 11.56
CA SER A 55 6.75 -6.00 12.50
C SER A 55 7.56 -7.29 12.61
N LYS A 56 6.92 -8.45 12.46
CA LYS A 56 7.59 -9.77 12.46
C LYS A 56 8.63 -9.95 11.35
N TYR A 57 8.59 -9.15 10.30
CA TYR A 57 9.51 -9.23 9.16
C TYR A 57 10.71 -8.29 9.27
N ARG A 58 10.76 -7.42 10.29
CA ARG A 58 11.86 -6.47 10.47
C ARG A 58 13.19 -7.18 10.67
N GLY A 59 14.23 -6.67 9.99
CA GLY A 59 15.58 -7.24 10.03
C GLY A 59 15.75 -8.58 9.30
N THR A 60 14.71 -9.05 8.60
CA THR A 60 14.76 -10.25 7.77
C THR A 60 14.97 -9.91 6.29
N ASP A 61 15.16 -10.92 5.45
CA ASP A 61 15.23 -10.81 3.98
C ASP A 61 13.82 -10.77 3.34
N VAL A 62 12.91 -9.99 3.92
CA VAL A 62 11.53 -9.86 3.47
C VAL A 62 11.44 -9.31 2.04
N HIS A 63 10.53 -9.86 1.24
CA HIS A 63 10.17 -9.38 -0.09
C HIS A 63 8.79 -8.71 -0.04
N VAL A 64 8.77 -7.42 -0.28
CA VAL A 64 7.58 -6.57 -0.23
C VAL A 64 7.23 -6.10 -1.63
N VAL A 65 5.98 -6.28 -2.03
CA VAL A 65 5.42 -5.79 -3.29
C VAL A 65 4.39 -4.72 -2.98
N GLU A 66 4.50 -3.53 -3.58
CA GLU A 66 3.52 -2.46 -3.45
C GLU A 66 3.06 -2.00 -4.85
N PHE A 67 1.75 -2.08 -5.08
CA PHE A 67 1.10 -1.44 -6.22
C PHE A 67 0.81 0.02 -5.87
N GLY A 68 1.16 0.95 -6.76
CA GLY A 68 1.06 2.38 -6.53
C GLY A 68 2.36 2.97 -5.96
N VAL A 69 3.31 3.32 -6.84
CA VAL A 69 4.59 3.94 -6.46
C VAL A 69 4.45 5.44 -6.21
N SER A 70 3.65 6.12 -7.05
CA SER A 70 3.46 7.58 -6.97
C SER A 70 4.80 8.33 -6.91
N GLN A 71 5.11 8.99 -5.78
CA GLN A 71 6.37 9.71 -5.57
C GLN A 71 7.47 8.83 -4.94
N GLY A 72 7.19 7.58 -4.63
CA GLY A 72 8.17 6.61 -4.09
C GLY A 72 8.46 6.71 -2.60
N GLY A 73 7.80 7.60 -1.88
CA GLY A 73 8.08 7.80 -0.47
C GLY A 73 7.69 6.59 0.40
N SER A 74 6.61 5.88 0.07
CA SER A 74 6.23 4.65 0.76
C SER A 74 7.28 3.54 0.60
N LEU A 75 7.87 3.39 -0.60
CA LEU A 75 8.93 2.40 -0.83
C LEU A 75 10.16 2.70 0.04
N GLN A 76 10.54 3.98 0.20
CA GLN A 76 11.61 4.40 1.11
C GLN A 76 11.24 4.14 2.58
N MET A 77 9.99 4.33 2.95
CA MET A 77 9.49 3.99 4.28
C MET A 77 9.59 2.49 4.56
N TRP A 78 9.22 1.63 3.61
CA TRP A 78 9.37 0.18 3.76
C TRP A 78 10.83 -0.24 3.88
N LYS A 79 11.71 0.32 3.04
CA LYS A 79 13.15 0.09 3.14
C LYS A 79 13.70 0.45 4.52
N ASN A 80 13.32 1.60 5.05
CA ASN A 80 13.72 2.02 6.39
C ASN A 80 13.17 1.09 7.47
N TYR A 81 11.89 0.73 7.38
CA TYR A 81 11.20 -0.08 8.39
C TYR A 81 11.70 -1.51 8.46
N PHE A 82 11.93 -2.17 7.32
CA PHE A 82 12.35 -3.56 7.29
C PHE A 82 13.86 -3.73 7.41
N GLY A 83 14.65 -2.73 7.04
CA GLY A 83 16.13 -2.74 7.14
C GLY A 83 16.84 -3.31 5.91
N ASP A 84 18.16 -3.44 6.02
CA ASP A 84 19.10 -3.58 4.90
C ASP A 84 18.93 -4.87 4.06
N LYS A 85 18.25 -5.89 4.59
CA LYS A 85 18.06 -7.16 3.90
C LYS A 85 16.80 -7.22 3.06
N ALA A 86 15.88 -6.28 3.27
CA ALA A 86 14.60 -6.27 2.57
C ALA A 86 14.77 -6.04 1.06
N LYS A 87 13.85 -6.59 0.27
CA LYS A 87 13.67 -6.32 -1.15
C LYS A 87 12.30 -5.70 -1.35
N ILE A 88 12.27 -4.53 -1.96
CA ILE A 88 11.05 -3.77 -2.19
C ILE A 88 10.79 -3.69 -3.68
N TYR A 89 9.62 -4.13 -4.11
CA TYR A 89 9.17 -4.10 -5.50
C TYR A 89 7.99 -3.15 -5.63
N GLY A 90 8.19 -2.03 -6.32
CA GLY A 90 7.14 -1.08 -6.63
C GLY A 90 6.52 -1.35 -7.99
N ILE A 91 5.21 -1.24 -8.13
CA ILE A 91 4.50 -1.40 -9.39
C ILE A 91 3.70 -0.13 -9.68
N ASP A 92 3.89 0.45 -10.87
CA ASP A 92 3.13 1.62 -11.29
C ASP A 92 2.90 1.61 -12.80
N ILE A 93 1.82 2.22 -13.25
CA ILE A 93 1.53 2.41 -14.68
C ILE A 93 2.34 3.57 -15.29
N ASN A 94 2.77 4.52 -14.45
CA ASN A 94 3.55 5.68 -14.89
C ASN A 94 5.02 5.30 -15.11
N PRO A 95 5.55 5.38 -16.34
CA PRO A 95 6.92 5.01 -16.64
C PRO A 95 7.96 5.90 -15.93
N LEU A 96 7.59 7.10 -15.48
CA LEU A 96 8.48 7.99 -14.75
C LEU A 96 8.85 7.43 -13.37
N CYS A 97 8.01 6.57 -12.80
CA CYS A 97 8.31 5.91 -11.53
C CYS A 97 9.58 5.06 -11.60
N LYS A 98 9.99 4.59 -12.80
CA LYS A 98 11.24 3.85 -12.98
C LYS A 98 12.48 4.62 -12.49
N GLN A 99 12.44 5.94 -12.46
CA GLN A 99 13.53 6.79 -11.98
C GLN A 99 13.70 6.79 -10.45
N LEU A 100 12.75 6.20 -9.73
CA LEU A 100 12.73 6.11 -8.27
C LEU A 100 13.37 4.81 -7.76
N GLU A 101 13.91 4.00 -8.66
CA GLU A 101 14.73 2.84 -8.28
C GLU A 101 15.97 3.27 -7.51
N GLU A 102 16.27 2.53 -6.48
CA GLU A 102 17.49 2.70 -5.69
C GLU A 102 17.91 1.34 -5.09
N ASP A 103 19.00 1.32 -4.32
CA ASP A 103 19.40 0.10 -3.62
C ASP A 103 18.26 -0.47 -2.79
N GLN A 104 17.98 -1.77 -2.91
CA GLN A 104 16.86 -2.52 -2.35
C GLN A 104 15.48 -2.24 -3.01
N ILE A 105 15.32 -1.23 -3.86
CA ILE A 105 14.05 -0.87 -4.49
C ILE A 105 14.13 -1.10 -6.01
N GLU A 106 13.32 -2.03 -6.50
CA GLU A 106 13.12 -2.32 -7.92
C GLU A 106 11.69 -1.94 -8.33
N ILE A 107 11.52 -1.33 -9.52
CA ILE A 107 10.20 -0.85 -9.98
C ILE A 107 9.84 -1.50 -11.31
N PHE A 108 8.66 -2.11 -11.36
CA PHE A 108 8.05 -2.66 -12.55
C PHE A 108 6.99 -1.68 -13.10
N ILE A 109 7.05 -1.42 -14.40
CA ILE A 109 6.07 -0.57 -15.05
C ILE A 109 5.03 -1.43 -15.76
N GLY A 110 3.77 -1.27 -15.38
CA GLY A 110 2.68 -2.02 -15.98
C GLY A 110 1.31 -1.64 -15.42
N ASP A 111 0.27 -2.11 -16.10
CA ASP A 111 -1.11 -1.82 -15.75
C ASP A 111 -1.64 -2.88 -14.77
N GLN A 112 -2.13 -2.43 -13.63
CA GLN A 112 -2.76 -3.26 -12.60
C GLN A 112 -4.03 -3.99 -13.11
N GLU A 113 -4.64 -3.54 -14.19
CA GLU A 113 -5.77 -4.23 -14.83
C GLU A 113 -5.34 -5.33 -15.82
N ASP A 114 -4.08 -5.34 -16.27
CA ASP A 114 -3.57 -6.36 -17.19
C ASP A 114 -3.19 -7.65 -16.45
N ARG A 115 -4.09 -8.63 -16.49
CA ARG A 115 -3.87 -9.96 -15.88
C ARG A 115 -2.64 -10.69 -16.42
N LYS A 116 -2.25 -10.46 -17.67
CA LYS A 116 -1.04 -11.08 -18.23
C LYS A 116 0.21 -10.47 -17.61
N PHE A 117 0.22 -9.14 -17.45
CA PHE A 117 1.29 -8.45 -16.74
C PHE A 117 1.38 -8.94 -15.29
N LEU A 118 0.27 -8.98 -14.56
CA LEU A 118 0.22 -9.44 -13.17
C LEU A 118 0.78 -10.88 -13.03
N LYS A 119 0.35 -11.78 -13.91
CA LYS A 119 0.88 -13.14 -13.92
C LYS A 119 2.39 -13.19 -14.19
N SER A 120 2.87 -12.45 -15.20
CA SER A 120 4.30 -12.38 -15.48
C SER A 120 5.11 -11.77 -14.32
N LEU A 121 4.53 -10.80 -13.62
CA LEU A 121 5.11 -10.19 -12.43
C LEU A 121 5.25 -11.21 -11.29
N GLY A 122 4.19 -11.98 -11.01
CA GLY A 122 4.21 -13.03 -9.99
C GLY A 122 5.24 -14.14 -10.29
N GLU A 123 5.46 -14.44 -11.58
CA GLU A 123 6.49 -15.40 -12.02
C GLU A 123 7.92 -14.80 -11.94
N ALA A 124 8.06 -13.48 -12.08
CA ALA A 124 9.35 -12.79 -12.07
C ALA A 124 9.88 -12.54 -10.66
N ILE A 125 9.00 -12.23 -9.70
CA ILE A 125 9.39 -11.96 -8.32
C ILE A 125 9.62 -13.30 -7.59
N PRO A 126 10.81 -13.53 -7.04
CA PRO A 126 11.19 -14.87 -6.56
C PRO A 126 10.42 -15.31 -5.30
N ARG A 127 9.92 -14.35 -4.51
CA ARG A 127 9.13 -14.57 -3.29
C ARG A 127 8.34 -13.31 -2.96
N ILE A 128 7.15 -13.46 -2.44
CA ILE A 128 6.31 -12.36 -1.95
C ILE A 128 5.89 -12.69 -0.50
N ASP A 129 6.44 -11.96 0.46
CA ASP A 129 6.08 -12.09 1.86
C ASP A 129 4.96 -11.10 2.24
N ILE A 130 4.98 -9.92 1.64
CA ILE A 130 3.99 -8.87 1.84
C ILE A 130 3.60 -8.31 0.47
N LEU A 131 2.30 -8.23 0.21
CA LEU A 131 1.76 -7.50 -0.93
C LEU A 131 0.80 -6.42 -0.42
N ILE A 132 1.06 -5.18 -0.83
CA ILE A 132 0.25 -4.00 -0.52
C ILE A 132 -0.38 -3.52 -1.83
N ASP A 133 -1.71 -3.51 -1.89
CA ASP A 133 -2.48 -2.98 -3.02
C ASP A 133 -2.97 -1.58 -2.67
N ASP A 134 -2.17 -0.59 -3.06
CA ASP A 134 -2.42 0.86 -2.92
C ASP A 134 -2.37 1.55 -4.30
N GLY A 135 -2.88 0.87 -5.35
CA GLY A 135 -2.80 1.33 -6.74
C GLY A 135 -3.93 2.28 -7.15
N GLY A 136 -4.61 1.94 -8.23
CA GLY A 136 -5.66 2.82 -8.79
C GLY A 136 -7.04 2.70 -8.15
N HIS A 137 -7.25 1.77 -7.23
CA HIS A 137 -8.45 1.56 -6.40
C HIS A 137 -9.76 1.35 -7.17
N THR A 138 -9.71 1.01 -8.47
CA THR A 138 -10.92 0.54 -9.16
C THR A 138 -11.23 -0.90 -8.78
N MET A 139 -12.49 -1.28 -8.89
CA MET A 139 -12.88 -2.67 -8.57
C MET A 139 -12.18 -3.68 -9.46
N SER A 140 -11.97 -3.37 -10.74
CA SER A 140 -11.23 -4.24 -11.66
C SER A 140 -9.76 -4.39 -11.25
N GLN A 141 -9.10 -3.30 -10.86
CA GLN A 141 -7.72 -3.33 -10.39
C GLN A 141 -7.56 -4.20 -9.15
N GLN A 142 -8.32 -3.90 -8.10
CA GLN A 142 -8.23 -4.64 -6.83
C GLN A 142 -8.58 -6.13 -6.99
N ILE A 143 -9.62 -6.45 -7.78
CA ILE A 143 -10.02 -7.85 -8.04
C ILE A 143 -8.93 -8.57 -8.85
N ASN A 144 -8.43 -7.97 -9.93
CA ASN A 144 -7.41 -8.59 -10.76
C ASN A 144 -6.12 -8.81 -9.99
N THR A 145 -5.68 -7.81 -9.21
CA THR A 145 -4.48 -7.96 -8.37
C THR A 145 -4.67 -9.09 -7.37
N PHE A 146 -5.78 -9.14 -6.67
CA PHE A 146 -6.03 -10.22 -5.72
C PHE A 146 -6.03 -11.60 -6.39
N GLU A 147 -6.80 -11.77 -7.46
CA GLU A 147 -6.94 -13.06 -8.12
C GLU A 147 -5.63 -13.57 -8.75
N GLU A 148 -4.84 -12.68 -9.37
CA GLU A 148 -3.62 -13.07 -10.07
C GLU A 148 -2.39 -13.12 -9.14
N MET A 149 -2.29 -12.27 -8.11
CA MET A 149 -1.09 -12.17 -7.29
C MET A 149 -1.16 -12.98 -6.00
N PHE A 150 -2.36 -13.21 -5.44
CA PHE A 150 -2.52 -13.96 -4.19
C PHE A 150 -1.89 -15.37 -4.22
N PRO A 151 -1.94 -16.12 -5.33
CA PRO A 151 -1.29 -17.44 -5.42
C PRO A 151 0.23 -17.43 -5.28
N TYR A 152 0.90 -16.28 -5.48
CA TYR A 152 2.35 -16.12 -5.38
C TYR A 152 2.82 -15.68 -4.00
N ILE A 153 1.90 -15.32 -3.11
CA ILE A 153 2.24 -14.90 -1.74
C ILE A 153 2.64 -16.12 -0.91
N ASP A 154 3.72 -15.99 -0.12
CA ASP A 154 4.14 -17.03 0.81
C ASP A 154 2.99 -17.42 1.74
N LYS A 155 2.92 -18.70 2.10
CA LYS A 155 1.86 -19.25 2.98
C LYS A 155 1.70 -18.52 4.32
N ASN A 156 2.76 -17.86 4.80
CA ASN A 156 2.75 -17.06 6.02
C ASN A 156 2.75 -15.55 5.71
N GLY A 157 2.63 -15.21 4.43
CA GLY A 157 2.64 -13.85 3.94
C GLY A 157 1.38 -13.07 4.24
N VAL A 158 1.37 -11.81 3.84
CA VAL A 158 0.25 -10.88 4.05
C VAL A 158 -0.14 -10.22 2.74
N TYR A 159 -1.42 -10.24 2.40
CA TYR A 159 -2.04 -9.37 1.40
C TYR A 159 -2.81 -8.27 2.13
N LEU A 160 -2.51 -7.01 1.82
CA LEU A 160 -3.20 -5.85 2.37
C LEU A 160 -3.70 -4.99 1.21
N CYS A 161 -5.00 -4.69 1.20
CA CYS A 161 -5.61 -3.82 0.22
C CYS A 161 -6.07 -2.52 0.90
N GLU A 162 -5.61 -1.39 0.37
CA GLU A 162 -5.94 -0.06 0.87
C GLU A 162 -7.16 0.52 0.15
N ASP A 163 -7.71 1.58 0.72
CA ASP A 163 -8.77 2.42 0.14
C ASP A 163 -10.00 1.67 -0.38
N LEU A 164 -10.38 0.58 0.31
CA LEU A 164 -11.58 -0.20 -0.01
C LEU A 164 -12.88 0.62 0.02
N VAL A 165 -12.87 1.82 0.58
CA VAL A 165 -14.00 2.77 0.54
C VAL A 165 -14.41 3.12 -0.89
N THR A 166 -13.50 3.00 -1.86
CA THR A 166 -13.78 3.21 -3.28
C THR A 166 -14.79 2.20 -3.85
N SER A 167 -14.99 1.07 -3.17
CA SER A 167 -16.01 0.07 -3.52
C SER A 167 -17.44 0.61 -3.49
N ASP A 168 -17.68 1.70 -2.77
CA ASP A 168 -18.96 2.40 -2.75
C ASP A 168 -19.09 3.45 -3.87
N TRP A 169 -18.03 3.72 -4.62
CA TRP A 169 -17.99 4.80 -5.60
C TRP A 169 -18.16 4.32 -7.03
N GLN A 170 -19.23 4.79 -7.71
CA GLN A 170 -19.52 4.42 -9.08
C GLN A 170 -18.37 4.71 -10.08
N LYS A 171 -17.63 5.81 -9.87
CA LYS A 171 -16.48 6.18 -10.72
C LYS A 171 -15.32 5.17 -10.65
N HIS A 172 -15.29 4.32 -9.61
CA HIS A 172 -14.30 3.26 -9.44
C HIS A 172 -14.87 1.87 -9.79
N GLY A 173 -16.05 1.82 -10.44
CA GLY A 173 -16.72 0.57 -10.78
C GLY A 173 -17.49 -0.08 -9.62
N GLY A 174 -17.50 0.58 -8.45
CA GLY A 174 -18.23 0.15 -7.27
C GLY A 174 -19.67 0.68 -7.21
N GLY A 175 -20.22 0.72 -6.00
CA GLY A 175 -21.57 1.23 -5.70
C GLY A 175 -22.61 0.13 -5.51
N TYR A 176 -23.66 0.47 -4.77
CA TYR A 176 -24.76 -0.46 -4.52
C TYR A 176 -25.48 -0.79 -5.81
N LYS A 177 -25.48 -2.06 -6.23
CA LYS A 177 -26.44 -2.55 -7.21
C LYS A 177 -27.83 -2.34 -6.62
N LYS A 178 -28.66 -1.44 -7.22
CA LYS A 178 -30.07 -1.34 -6.85
C LYS A 178 -30.63 -2.74 -6.80
N LYS A 179 -31.12 -3.21 -5.64
CA LYS A 179 -31.78 -4.50 -5.53
C LYS A 179 -32.85 -4.54 -6.63
N ARG A 180 -32.67 -5.40 -7.64
CA ARG A 180 -33.76 -5.74 -8.56
C ARG A 180 -34.90 -6.21 -7.66
N HIS A 181 -36.05 -5.54 -7.73
CA HIS A 181 -37.24 -6.00 -7.08
C HIS A 181 -37.48 -7.46 -7.52
N LEU A 182 -37.28 -8.38 -6.59
CA LEU A 182 -37.77 -9.73 -6.77
C LEU A 182 -39.30 -9.59 -6.89
N HIS A 183 -39.83 -9.71 -8.13
CA HIS A 183 -41.25 -9.89 -8.30
C HIS A 183 -41.62 -11.16 -7.50
N ARG A 184 -42.37 -10.97 -6.44
CA ARG A 184 -43.08 -12.08 -5.80
C ARG A 184 -43.93 -12.73 -6.90
N ILE A 185 -43.61 -13.95 -7.26
CA ILE A 185 -44.51 -14.83 -7.94
C ILE A 185 -45.56 -15.22 -6.89
N GLN A 186 -46.80 -14.81 -7.12
CA GLN A 186 -47.97 -15.30 -6.37
C GLN A 186 -48.30 -16.71 -6.82
#